data_97ac8a2510766c760c618b6e37d5a597
#
_entry.id   97ac8a2510766c760c618b6e37d5a597
#
_cell.length_a   1.000
_cell.length_b   1.000
_cell.length_c   1.000
_cell.angle_alpha   90.00
_cell.angle_beta   90.00
_cell.angle_gamma   90.00
#
_symmetry.space_group_name_H-M   'P 1'
#
loop_
_entity.id
_entity.type
_entity.pdbx_description
1 polymer ?
#
loop_
_entity_poly.entity_id
_entity_poly.type
_entity_poly.pdbx_seq_one_letter_code
_entity_poly.pdbx_strand_id
1 'polypeptide(L)'
;MAKIRLSRKAIADLDGIWDYTAQTWSEEQAVIYYRQIYGAIQGLNNLPVFLEKRYDVIKPGLFGFKVGHHIVFYKKHKDGSIWVDRVLHEKMDYQRHV
;
A
#
# COMPACT_ATOMS: atom_id res chain seq x y z
N MET A 1 -17.54 7.68 7.91
CA MET A 1 -16.38 7.63 7.00
C MET A 1 -15.29 6.77 7.58
N ALA A 2 -14.75 5.86 6.80
CA ALA A 2 -13.64 5.05 7.26
C ALA A 2 -12.38 5.91 7.41
N LYS A 3 -11.70 5.73 8.54
CA LYS A 3 -10.44 6.40 8.80
C LYS A 3 -9.30 5.55 8.25
N ILE A 4 -8.40 6.15 7.51
CA ILE A 4 -7.26 5.44 6.94
C ILE A 4 -5.99 5.91 7.65
N ARG A 5 -5.23 4.96 8.19
CA ARG A 5 -3.99 5.21 8.91
C ARG A 5 -2.85 4.45 8.24
N LEU A 6 -1.67 5.04 8.25
CA LEU A 6 -0.47 4.42 7.73
C LEU A 6 0.49 4.14 8.89
N SER A 7 1.08 2.94 8.90
CA SER A 7 2.13 2.62 9.84
C SER A 7 3.39 3.43 9.52
N ARG A 8 4.31 3.52 10.48
CA ARG A 8 5.61 4.15 10.25
C ARG A 8 6.37 3.47 9.12
N LYS A 9 6.29 2.14 9.05
CA LYS A 9 6.93 1.38 7.98
C LYS A 9 6.30 1.66 6.62
N ALA A 10 4.99 1.82 6.55
CA ALA A 10 4.31 2.17 5.31
C ALA A 10 4.73 3.56 4.82
N ILE A 11 4.85 4.52 5.73
CA ILE A 11 5.32 5.87 5.40
C ILE A 11 6.75 5.80 4.87
N ALA A 12 7.63 5.05 5.54
CA ALA A 12 9.00 4.86 5.09
C ALA A 12 9.05 4.16 3.73
N ASP A 13 8.17 3.19 3.49
CA ASP A 13 8.06 2.54 2.18
C ASP A 13 7.72 3.54 1.07
N LEU A 14 6.77 4.44 1.33
CA LEU A 14 6.39 5.47 0.37
C LEU A 14 7.55 6.43 0.08
N ASP A 15 8.28 6.84 1.11
CA ASP A 15 9.46 7.69 0.94
C ASP A 15 10.52 6.99 0.11
N GLY A 16 10.75 5.71 0.35
CA GLY A 16 11.69 4.91 -0.43
C GLY A 16 11.28 4.76 -1.89
N ILE A 17 9.99 4.60 -2.14
CA ILE A 17 9.44 4.53 -3.52
C ILE A 17 9.68 5.86 -4.24
N TRP A 18 9.44 6.98 -3.56
CA TRP A 18 9.71 8.31 -4.12
C TRP A 18 11.18 8.45 -4.51
N ASP A 19 12.09 8.17 -3.56
CA ASP A 19 13.52 8.32 -3.79
C ASP A 19 14.02 7.45 -4.93
N TYR A 20 13.61 6.18 -4.97
CA TYR A 20 13.97 5.26 -6.03
C TYR A 20 13.47 5.75 -7.39
N THR A 21 12.22 6.18 -7.46
CA THR A 21 11.61 6.62 -8.72
C THR A 21 12.26 7.91 -9.21
N ALA A 22 12.53 8.85 -8.31
CA ALA A 22 13.17 10.12 -8.65
C ALA A 22 14.60 9.90 -9.17
N GLN A 23 15.34 8.99 -8.55
CA GLN A 23 16.73 8.70 -8.97
C GLN A 23 16.80 7.87 -10.25
N THR A 24 15.88 6.91 -10.40
CA THR A 24 15.89 5.98 -11.53
C THR A 24 15.27 6.59 -12.78
N TRP A 25 14.22 7.38 -12.64
CA TRP A 25 13.47 7.96 -13.75
C TRP A 25 13.54 9.48 -13.75
N SER A 26 12.75 10.13 -12.90
CA SER A 26 12.74 11.58 -12.75
C SER A 26 11.90 11.98 -11.55
N GLU A 27 12.06 13.24 -11.10
CA GLU A 27 11.19 13.77 -10.03
C GLU A 27 9.74 13.88 -10.50
N GLU A 28 9.52 14.23 -11.77
CA GLU A 28 8.17 14.29 -12.34
C GLU A 28 7.49 12.92 -12.27
N GLN A 29 8.20 11.86 -12.63
CA GLN A 29 7.67 10.51 -12.59
C GLN A 29 7.41 10.08 -11.14
N ALA A 30 8.27 10.50 -10.21
CA ALA A 30 8.08 10.22 -8.78
C ALA A 30 6.80 10.87 -8.25
N VAL A 31 6.52 12.11 -8.64
CA VAL A 31 5.27 12.79 -8.25
C VAL A 31 4.05 12.03 -8.78
N ILE A 32 4.08 11.64 -10.06
CA ILE A 32 2.96 10.92 -10.68
C ILE A 32 2.71 9.59 -9.97
N TYR A 33 3.76 8.81 -9.77
CA TYR A 33 3.63 7.49 -9.16
C TYR A 33 3.22 7.57 -7.69
N TYR A 34 3.80 8.50 -6.94
CA TYR A 34 3.43 8.72 -5.54
C TYR A 34 1.94 9.08 -5.42
N ARG A 35 1.46 10.00 -6.26
CA ARG A 35 0.05 10.39 -6.27
C ARG A 35 -0.87 9.22 -6.62
N GLN A 36 -0.44 8.37 -7.53
CA GLN A 36 -1.20 7.18 -7.92
C GLN A 36 -1.38 6.24 -6.72
N ILE A 37 -0.29 5.95 -6.01
CA ILE A 37 -0.32 5.06 -4.84
C ILE A 37 -1.12 5.70 -3.71
N TYR A 38 -0.84 6.95 -3.40
CA TYR A 38 -1.50 7.64 -2.29
C TYR A 38 -3.00 7.79 -2.53
N GLY A 39 -3.39 8.12 -3.76
CA GLY A 39 -4.80 8.19 -4.15
C GLY A 39 -5.51 6.86 -4.01
N ALA A 40 -4.83 5.76 -4.38
CA ALA A 40 -5.38 4.41 -4.20
C ALA A 40 -5.56 4.07 -2.72
N ILE A 41 -4.61 4.46 -1.87
CA ILE A 41 -4.71 4.26 -0.41
C ILE A 41 -5.93 5.00 0.14
N GLN A 42 -6.13 6.25 -0.26
CA GLN A 42 -7.27 7.04 0.21
C GLN A 42 -8.60 6.48 -0.25
N GLY A 43 -8.63 5.72 -1.33
CA GLY A 43 -9.83 5.08 -1.85
C GLY A 43 -10.09 3.67 -1.32
N LEU A 44 -9.28 3.17 -0.37
CA LEU A 44 -9.41 1.78 0.11
C LEU A 44 -10.77 1.46 0.71
N ASN A 45 -11.42 2.42 1.35
CA ASN A 45 -12.74 2.20 1.94
C ASN A 45 -13.85 2.02 0.89
N ASN A 46 -13.59 2.36 -0.36
CA ASN A 46 -14.52 2.18 -1.48
C ASN A 46 -13.99 1.21 -2.53
N LEU A 47 -12.94 0.46 -2.21
CA LEU A 47 -12.33 -0.46 -3.15
C LEU A 47 -13.30 -1.59 -3.51
N PRO A 48 -13.53 -1.87 -4.81
CA PRO A 48 -14.32 -3.02 -5.21
C PRO A 48 -13.69 -4.32 -4.70
N VAL A 49 -14.54 -5.22 -4.19
CA VAL A 49 -14.09 -6.47 -3.57
C VAL A 49 -13.22 -7.31 -4.51
N PHE A 50 -13.52 -7.30 -5.80
CA PHE A 50 -12.78 -8.13 -6.76
C PHE A 50 -11.34 -7.64 -7.00
N LEU A 51 -11.01 -6.42 -6.58
CA LEU A 51 -9.64 -5.90 -6.67
C LEU A 51 -8.82 -6.18 -5.41
N GLU A 52 -9.48 -6.63 -4.37
CA GLU A 52 -8.88 -6.91 -3.07
C GLU A 52 -8.47 -8.38 -2.98
N LYS A 53 -7.23 -8.63 -2.60
CA LYS A 53 -6.72 -9.99 -2.42
C LYS A 53 -6.46 -10.26 -0.95
N ARG A 54 -6.80 -11.46 -0.50
CA ARG A 54 -6.52 -11.88 0.88
C ARG A 54 -5.15 -12.53 0.97
N TYR A 55 -4.44 -12.18 2.03
CA TYR A 55 -3.10 -12.71 2.33
C TYR A 55 -3.07 -13.36 3.72
N ASP A 56 -4.11 -14.12 4.05
CA ASP A 56 -4.23 -14.78 5.36
C ASP A 56 -3.07 -15.74 5.64
N VAL A 57 -2.48 -16.31 4.59
CA VAL A 57 -1.32 -17.21 4.72
C VAL A 57 -0.13 -16.48 5.33
N ILE A 58 0.01 -15.19 5.03
CA ILE A 58 1.07 -14.37 5.59
C ILE A 58 0.70 -13.92 6.99
N LYS A 59 -0.52 -13.39 7.15
CA LYS A 59 -1.00 -12.84 8.40
C LYS A 59 -2.53 -12.84 8.41
N PRO A 60 -3.18 -13.36 9.46
CA PRO A 60 -4.64 -13.37 9.50
C PRO A 60 -5.23 -11.97 9.35
N GLY A 61 -6.23 -11.86 8.48
CA GLY A 61 -6.92 -10.59 8.24
C GLY A 61 -6.18 -9.61 7.35
N LEU A 62 -5.05 -10.01 6.77
CA LEU A 62 -4.28 -9.14 5.89
C LEU A 62 -4.89 -9.15 4.49
N PHE A 63 -5.07 -7.94 3.95
CA PHE A 63 -5.51 -7.72 2.56
C PHE A 63 -4.39 -7.03 1.77
N GLY A 64 -4.43 -7.18 0.48
CA GLY A 64 -3.53 -6.48 -0.43
C GLY A 64 -4.25 -5.95 -1.65
N PHE A 65 -3.78 -4.82 -2.14
CA PHE A 65 -4.28 -4.21 -3.35
C PHE A 65 -3.09 -3.75 -4.19
N LYS A 66 -3.01 -4.21 -5.43
CA LYS A 66 -1.90 -3.90 -6.32
C LYS A 66 -2.10 -2.54 -6.99
N VAL A 67 -1.08 -1.69 -6.90
CA VAL A 67 -1.02 -0.39 -7.57
C VAL A 67 0.29 -0.32 -8.32
N GLY A 68 0.26 -0.30 -9.66
CA GLY A 68 1.47 -0.34 -10.46
C GLY A 68 2.29 -1.59 -10.17
N HIS A 69 3.52 -1.40 -9.70
CA HIS A 69 4.43 -2.49 -9.34
C HIS A 69 4.51 -2.74 -7.83
N HIS A 70 3.63 -2.14 -7.06
CA HIS A 70 3.62 -2.25 -5.60
C HIS A 70 2.30 -2.82 -5.10
N ILE A 71 2.34 -3.40 -3.92
CA ILE A 71 1.15 -3.92 -3.25
C ILE A 71 1.00 -3.16 -1.95
N VAL A 72 -0.20 -2.60 -1.75
CA VAL A 72 -0.58 -1.95 -0.51
C VAL A 72 -1.18 -3.01 0.40
N PHE A 73 -0.49 -3.34 1.51
CA PHE A 73 -0.97 -4.31 2.49
C PHE A 73 -1.69 -3.57 3.62
N TYR A 74 -2.89 -4.02 3.94
CA TYR A 74 -3.73 -3.33 4.92
C TYR A 74 -4.64 -4.29 5.67
N LYS A 75 -5.16 -3.80 6.80
CA LYS A 75 -6.14 -4.52 7.63
C LYS A 75 -7.35 -3.64 7.85
N LYS A 76 -8.49 -4.29 7.99
CA LYS A 76 -9.76 -3.64 8.31
C LYS A 76 -10.07 -3.87 9.78
N HIS A 77 -10.35 -2.81 10.52
CA HIS A 77 -10.66 -2.87 11.93
C HIS A 77 -12.18 -2.80 12.15
N LYS A 78 -12.62 -3.26 13.32
CA LYS A 78 -14.05 -3.33 13.67
C LYS A 78 -14.72 -1.96 13.66
N ASP A 79 -13.98 -0.92 13.97
CA ASP A 79 -14.51 0.45 13.99
C ASP A 79 -14.65 1.06 12.59
N GLY A 80 -14.34 0.29 11.54
CA GLY A 80 -14.38 0.76 10.17
C GLY A 80 -13.09 1.40 9.68
N SER A 81 -12.09 1.57 10.55
CA SER A 81 -10.81 2.12 10.12
C SER A 81 -10.01 1.10 9.31
N ILE A 82 -9.16 1.62 8.44
CA ILE A 82 -8.26 0.82 7.62
C ILE A 82 -6.83 1.20 8.01
N TRP A 83 -6.01 0.20 8.26
CA TRP A 83 -4.60 0.39 8.64
C TRP A 83 -3.70 -0.18 7.56
N VAL A 84 -2.95 0.70 6.91
CA VAL A 84 -1.95 0.31 5.92
C VAL A 84 -0.69 -0.10 6.65
N ASP A 85 -0.33 -1.38 6.55
CA ASP A 85 0.84 -1.94 7.24
C ASP A 85 2.12 -1.71 6.46
N ARG A 86 2.10 -1.99 5.15
CA ARG A 86 3.26 -1.87 4.28
C ARG A 86 2.84 -1.53 2.85
N VAL A 87 3.79 -0.95 2.10
CA VAL A 87 3.68 -0.79 0.65
C VAL A 87 4.94 -1.40 0.06
N LEU A 88 4.83 -2.60 -0.50
CA LEU A 88 5.99 -3.38 -0.93
C LEU A 88 5.97 -3.66 -2.43
N HIS A 89 7.17 -3.73 -3.02
CA HIS A 89 7.30 -4.10 -4.44
C HIS A 89 6.76 -5.52 -4.66
N GLU A 90 6.11 -5.75 -5.79
CA GLU A 90 5.46 -7.03 -6.11
C GLU A 90 6.41 -8.24 -6.10
N LYS A 91 7.71 -8.00 -6.30
CA LYS A 91 8.73 -9.06 -6.33
C LYS A 91 9.41 -9.31 -4.99
N MET A 92 9.03 -8.57 -3.94
CA MET A 92 9.62 -8.78 -2.62
C MET A 92 9.04 -10.02 -1.96
N ASP A 93 9.81 -10.60 -1.04
CA ASP A 93 9.34 -11.68 -0.18
C ASP A 93 8.48 -11.07 0.93
N TYR A 94 7.18 -11.07 0.72
CA TYR A 94 6.22 -10.41 1.63
C TYR A 94 6.27 -10.98 3.04
N GLN A 95 6.52 -12.28 3.18
CA GLN A 95 6.52 -12.93 4.49
C GLN A 95 7.59 -12.37 5.42
N ARG A 96 8.68 -11.85 4.86
CA ARG A 96 9.77 -11.26 5.65
C ARG A 96 9.48 -9.83 6.09
N HIS A 97 8.58 -9.15 5.40
CA HIS A 97 8.41 -7.71 5.57
C HIS A 97 7.09 -7.31 6.21
N VAL A 98 6.08 -8.15 6.14
CA VAL A 98 4.76 -7.82 6.68
C VAL A 98 4.53 -8.36 8.08
#